data_03f77456e4aca0a6f9681260a9766494
#
_entry.id   03f77456e4aca0a6f9681260a9766494
#
_cell.length_a   1.000
_cell.length_b   1.000
_cell.length_c   1.000
_cell.angle_alpha   90.00
_cell.angle_beta   90.00
_cell.angle_gamma   90.00
#
_symmetry.space_group_name_H-M   'P 1'
#
loop_
_entity.id
_entity.type
_entity.pdbx_description
1 polymer ?
#
loop_
_entity_poly.entity_id
_entity_poly.type
_entity_poly.pdbx_seq_one_letter_code
_entity_poly.pdbx_strand_id
1 'polypeptide(L)'
;MSNTEQLEYALPRDIEKRSFQIIEEELGSHGLDPQTAQVVKRVIHATADFDFAKSLHFSNHAVQDGVAALKDGASVVADTTMVAAGINKRVLASFGGSVHVFVSDADVAQEARERGTTRSAISMERAARLKGPLVFAIGNAPTALLALHRLIGDRAIPTPVLVVGVPVGFVNVVESKELIMGDDVEHIVSRGRKGGSTVAAAIVNALLYLASDDRRW
;
A
#
# COMPACT_ATOMS: atom_id res chain seq x y z
N MET A 1 -17.23 -20.52 35.63
CA MET A 1 -18.07 -19.47 35.02
C MET A 1 -17.57 -19.30 33.60
N SER A 2 -18.38 -19.58 32.60
CA SER A 2 -17.94 -19.64 31.21
C SER A 2 -17.69 -18.22 30.68
N ASN A 3 -16.55 -18.03 30.03
CA ASN A 3 -16.09 -16.77 29.42
C ASN A 3 -17.02 -16.26 28.30
N THR A 4 -18.17 -16.87 28.08
CA THR A 4 -19.15 -16.54 27.04
C THR A 4 -20.01 -15.32 27.35
N GLU A 5 -20.07 -14.87 28.60
CA GLU A 5 -20.85 -13.69 29.00
C GLU A 5 -20.22 -12.34 28.62
N GLN A 6 -18.96 -12.36 28.10
CA GLN A 6 -18.23 -11.15 27.66
C GLN A 6 -18.16 -10.99 26.15
N LEU A 7 -18.80 -11.88 25.37
CA LEU A 7 -18.80 -11.76 23.91
C LEU A 7 -19.78 -10.68 23.45
N GLU A 8 -19.27 -9.70 22.73
CA GLU A 8 -20.09 -8.69 22.05
C GLU A 8 -20.68 -9.28 20.76
N TYR A 9 -21.99 -9.51 20.74
CA TYR A 9 -22.71 -10.01 19.56
C TYR A 9 -23.13 -8.83 18.67
N ALA A 10 -22.29 -8.50 17.68
CA ALA A 10 -22.61 -7.53 16.65
C ALA A 10 -23.22 -8.21 15.42
N LEU A 11 -24.18 -7.56 14.76
CA LEU A 11 -24.64 -8.01 13.46
C LEU A 11 -23.50 -7.91 12.44
N PRO A 12 -23.39 -8.82 11.46
CA PRO A 12 -22.29 -8.82 10.49
C PRO A 12 -22.03 -7.46 9.83
N ARG A 13 -23.08 -6.69 9.54
CA ARG A 13 -23.00 -5.35 8.95
C ARG A 13 -22.43 -4.29 9.90
N ASP A 14 -22.43 -4.54 11.21
CA ASP A 14 -22.04 -3.58 12.24
C ASP A 14 -20.63 -3.88 12.80
N ILE A 15 -20.07 -5.08 12.50
CA ILE A 15 -18.76 -5.52 13.02
C ILE A 15 -17.65 -4.56 12.59
N GLU A 16 -17.60 -4.20 11.31
CA GLU A 16 -16.58 -3.30 10.80
C GLU A 16 -16.70 -1.91 11.44
N LYS A 17 -17.91 -1.37 11.52
CA LYS A 17 -18.18 -0.09 12.19
C LYS A 17 -17.75 -0.12 13.67
N ARG A 18 -18.07 -1.20 14.38
CA ARG A 18 -17.66 -1.36 15.79
C ARG A 18 -16.14 -1.42 15.94
N SER A 19 -15.46 -2.12 15.03
CA SER A 19 -14.00 -2.19 15.01
C SER A 19 -13.39 -0.79 14.85
N PHE A 20 -13.91 0.04 13.93
CA PHE A 20 -13.41 1.41 13.76
C PHE A 20 -13.70 2.31 14.96
N GLN A 21 -14.82 2.12 15.67
CA GLN A 21 -15.09 2.82 16.91
C GLN A 21 -14.05 2.49 18.00
N ILE A 22 -13.73 1.20 18.17
CA ILE A 22 -12.71 0.76 19.12
C ILE A 22 -11.35 1.35 18.75
N ILE A 23 -10.97 1.30 17.47
CA ILE A 23 -9.71 1.87 16.99
C ILE A 23 -9.64 3.38 17.27
N GLU A 24 -10.73 4.12 17.04
CA GLU A 24 -10.79 5.56 17.32
C GLU A 24 -10.65 5.86 18.81
N GLU A 25 -11.35 5.10 19.66
CA GLU A 25 -11.29 5.24 21.12
C GLU A 25 -9.87 4.98 21.65
N GLU A 26 -9.20 3.90 21.18
CA GLU A 26 -7.85 3.53 21.60
C GLU A 26 -6.78 4.46 21.02
N LEU A 27 -6.95 4.94 19.77
CA LEU A 27 -6.01 5.85 19.12
C LEU A 27 -6.01 7.22 19.78
N GLY A 28 -7.18 7.66 20.29
CA GLY A 28 -7.35 8.92 21.00
C GLY A 28 -6.97 10.13 20.14
N SER A 29 -6.41 11.17 20.77
CA SER A 29 -5.98 12.38 20.04
C SER A 29 -4.65 12.12 19.32
N HIS A 30 -4.67 12.10 18.00
CA HIS A 30 -3.52 11.74 17.15
C HIS A 30 -2.97 12.89 16.28
N GLY A 31 -3.69 14.02 16.16
CA GLY A 31 -3.24 15.20 15.41
C GLY A 31 -3.12 15.01 13.88
N LEU A 32 -3.60 13.89 13.32
CA LEU A 32 -3.63 13.64 11.88
C LEU A 32 -4.79 14.38 11.23
N ASP A 33 -4.64 14.80 9.97
CA ASP A 33 -5.77 15.25 9.18
C ASP A 33 -6.78 14.11 8.93
N PRO A 34 -8.05 14.42 8.65
CA PRO A 34 -9.10 13.41 8.56
C PRO A 34 -8.85 12.31 7.53
N GLN A 35 -8.25 12.62 6.37
CA GLN A 35 -8.01 11.62 5.32
C GLN A 35 -6.84 10.70 5.70
N THR A 36 -5.74 11.26 6.19
CA THR A 36 -4.59 10.49 6.70
C THR A 36 -5.01 9.59 7.86
N ALA A 37 -5.84 10.10 8.78
CA ALA A 37 -6.36 9.30 9.89
C ALA A 37 -7.16 8.08 9.40
N GLN A 38 -7.92 8.21 8.31
CA GLN A 38 -8.64 7.08 7.72
C GLN A 38 -7.69 6.02 7.16
N VAL A 39 -6.60 6.41 6.48
CA VAL A 39 -5.58 5.46 6.01
C VAL A 39 -4.93 4.73 7.18
N VAL A 40 -4.53 5.46 8.22
CA VAL A 40 -3.92 4.88 9.43
C VAL A 40 -4.86 3.90 10.12
N LYS A 41 -6.12 4.29 10.34
CA LYS A 41 -7.13 3.42 10.97
C LYS A 41 -7.39 2.15 10.15
N ARG A 42 -7.41 2.23 8.81
CA ARG A 42 -7.54 1.05 7.95
C ARG A 42 -6.35 0.10 8.08
N VAL A 43 -5.14 0.62 8.23
CA VAL A 43 -3.96 -0.22 8.48
C VAL A 43 -4.03 -0.87 9.87
N ILE A 44 -4.40 -0.12 10.91
CA ILE A 44 -4.60 -0.68 12.25
C ILE A 44 -5.69 -1.77 12.23
N HIS A 45 -6.82 -1.52 11.56
CA HIS A 45 -7.89 -2.52 11.42
C HIS A 45 -7.40 -3.83 10.77
N ALA A 46 -6.50 -3.72 9.77
CA ALA A 46 -5.97 -4.88 9.06
C ALA A 46 -4.87 -5.64 9.81
N THR A 47 -4.26 -5.04 10.82
CA THR A 47 -3.07 -5.57 11.51
C THR A 47 -3.25 -5.74 13.03
N ALA A 48 -4.24 -5.09 13.63
CA ALA A 48 -4.39 -4.89 15.07
C ALA A 48 -3.13 -4.28 15.74
N ASP A 49 -2.33 -3.49 15.00
CA ASP A 49 -1.06 -2.93 15.45
C ASP A 49 -1.10 -1.39 15.42
N PHE A 50 -1.20 -0.78 16.59
CA PHE A 50 -1.28 0.67 16.77
C PHE A 50 0.05 1.39 16.53
N ASP A 51 1.18 0.68 16.47
CA ASP A 51 2.47 1.29 16.13
C ASP A 51 2.48 1.92 14.73
N PHE A 52 1.59 1.47 13.83
CA PHE A 52 1.42 2.07 12.52
C PHE A 52 0.97 3.53 12.56
N ALA A 53 0.28 3.96 13.62
CA ALA A 53 -0.06 5.37 13.82
C ALA A 53 1.17 6.29 13.93
N LYS A 54 2.30 5.74 14.39
CA LYS A 54 3.57 6.47 14.57
C LYS A 54 4.57 6.18 13.46
N SER A 55 4.51 4.98 12.87
CA SER A 55 5.51 4.52 11.89
C SER A 55 5.14 4.82 10.44
N LEU A 56 3.86 5.03 10.12
CA LEU A 56 3.47 5.49 8.79
C LEU A 56 3.91 6.93 8.58
N HIS A 57 4.67 7.13 7.51
CA HIS A 57 5.11 8.43 7.02
C HIS A 57 4.44 8.72 5.70
N PHE A 58 3.92 9.93 5.59
CA PHE A 58 3.23 10.44 4.41
C PHE A 58 4.02 11.64 3.88
N SER A 59 4.31 11.68 2.59
CA SER A 59 4.77 12.92 1.94
C SER A 59 3.61 13.92 1.86
N ASN A 60 3.91 15.17 1.49
CA ASN A 60 2.98 16.29 1.69
C ASN A 60 1.59 16.12 1.08
N HIS A 61 1.51 15.52 -0.11
CA HIS A 61 0.24 15.37 -0.87
C HIS A 61 -0.13 13.90 -1.14
N ALA A 62 0.57 12.95 -0.51
CA ALA A 62 0.46 11.52 -0.80
C ALA A 62 -0.99 10.99 -0.82
N VAL A 63 -1.80 11.37 0.18
CA VAL A 63 -3.19 10.92 0.26
C VAL A 63 -4.05 11.59 -0.80
N GLN A 64 -3.96 12.91 -0.94
CA GLN A 64 -4.75 13.70 -1.89
C GLN A 64 -4.44 13.28 -3.32
N ASP A 65 -3.17 13.20 -3.69
CA ASP A 65 -2.73 12.85 -5.05
C ASP A 65 -3.03 11.39 -5.37
N GLY A 66 -2.84 10.49 -4.38
CA GLY A 66 -3.21 9.09 -4.51
C GLY A 66 -4.72 8.89 -4.74
N VAL A 67 -5.57 9.58 -3.98
CA VAL A 67 -7.03 9.57 -4.15
C VAL A 67 -7.44 10.12 -5.51
N ALA A 68 -6.90 11.28 -5.91
CA ALA A 68 -7.20 11.90 -7.20
C ALA A 68 -6.79 11.00 -8.36
N ALA A 69 -5.56 10.46 -8.34
CA ALA A 69 -5.07 9.58 -9.39
C ALA A 69 -5.91 8.31 -9.53
N LEU A 70 -6.27 7.64 -8.42
CA LEU A 70 -7.11 6.45 -8.47
C LEU A 70 -8.51 6.75 -9.00
N LYS A 71 -9.09 7.90 -8.63
CA LYS A 71 -10.38 8.37 -9.16
C LYS A 71 -10.33 8.66 -10.66
N ASP A 72 -9.17 9.12 -11.15
CA ASP A 72 -8.93 9.40 -12.58
C ASP A 72 -8.43 8.17 -13.37
N GLY A 73 -8.54 6.97 -12.81
CA GLY A 73 -8.26 5.72 -13.50
C GLY A 73 -6.81 5.24 -13.43
N ALA A 74 -6.00 5.72 -12.49
CA ALA A 74 -4.66 5.20 -12.29
C ALA A 74 -4.68 3.69 -12.03
N SER A 75 -3.70 2.98 -12.60
CA SER A 75 -3.51 1.55 -12.34
C SER A 75 -2.55 1.34 -11.16
N VAL A 76 -2.72 0.21 -10.47
CA VAL A 76 -1.87 -0.19 -9.34
C VAL A 76 -0.90 -1.27 -9.77
N VAL A 77 0.39 -1.07 -9.52
CA VAL A 77 1.43 -2.09 -9.69
C VAL A 77 1.76 -2.69 -8.34
N ALA A 78 1.47 -3.97 -8.16
CA ALA A 78 1.76 -4.71 -6.93
C ALA A 78 3.04 -5.53 -7.05
N ASP A 79 3.86 -5.57 -6.00
CA ASP A 79 5.09 -6.36 -5.98
C ASP A 79 4.83 -7.87 -5.82
N THR A 80 3.67 -8.24 -5.28
CA THR A 80 3.29 -9.64 -5.06
C THR A 80 1.83 -9.91 -5.41
N THR A 81 1.53 -11.17 -5.71
CA THR A 81 0.15 -11.64 -5.91
C THR A 81 -0.70 -11.47 -4.65
N MET A 82 -0.09 -11.52 -3.46
CA MET A 82 -0.78 -11.31 -2.18
C MET A 82 -1.27 -9.86 -2.06
N VAL A 83 -0.45 -8.86 -2.39
CA VAL A 83 -0.89 -7.45 -2.43
C VAL A 83 -2.01 -7.29 -3.44
N ALA A 84 -1.83 -7.80 -4.66
CA ALA A 84 -2.85 -7.73 -5.72
C ALA A 84 -4.17 -8.43 -5.34
N ALA A 85 -4.11 -9.53 -4.57
CA ALA A 85 -5.30 -10.22 -4.08
C ALA A 85 -6.07 -9.41 -3.01
N GLY A 86 -5.35 -8.65 -2.19
CA GLY A 86 -5.94 -7.83 -1.12
C GLY A 86 -6.59 -6.53 -1.60
N ILE A 87 -6.25 -6.05 -2.80
CA ILE A 87 -6.81 -4.82 -3.37
C ILE A 87 -8.25 -5.04 -3.85
N ASN A 88 -9.14 -4.10 -3.55
CA ASN A 88 -10.53 -4.09 -4.02
C ASN A 88 -10.58 -3.74 -5.52
N LYS A 89 -10.36 -4.76 -6.35
CA LYS A 89 -10.34 -4.63 -7.82
C LYS A 89 -11.66 -4.12 -8.38
N ARG A 90 -12.79 -4.40 -7.72
CA ARG A 90 -14.11 -3.93 -8.18
C ARG A 90 -14.22 -2.41 -8.09
N VAL A 91 -13.81 -1.82 -6.98
CA VAL A 91 -13.80 -0.36 -6.81
C VAL A 91 -12.77 0.27 -7.75
N LEU A 92 -11.54 -0.28 -7.84
CA LEU A 92 -10.53 0.21 -8.76
C LEU A 92 -11.00 0.20 -10.21
N ALA A 93 -11.63 -0.89 -10.65
CA ALA A 93 -12.16 -1.03 -12.01
C ALA A 93 -13.32 -0.06 -12.30
N SER A 94 -14.11 0.35 -11.29
CA SER A 94 -15.18 1.34 -11.48
C SER A 94 -14.65 2.73 -11.84
N PHE A 95 -13.38 3.00 -11.54
CA PHE A 95 -12.67 4.21 -11.96
C PHE A 95 -11.86 4.02 -13.25
N GLY A 96 -11.85 2.82 -13.84
CA GLY A 96 -11.09 2.50 -15.05
C GLY A 96 -9.66 1.99 -14.79
N GLY A 97 -9.23 1.92 -13.54
CA GLY A 97 -7.92 1.37 -13.15
C GLY A 97 -7.87 -0.15 -13.14
N SER A 98 -6.66 -0.69 -13.16
CA SER A 98 -6.40 -2.14 -13.08
C SER A 98 -5.24 -2.45 -12.14
N VAL A 99 -5.13 -3.71 -11.68
CA VAL A 99 -3.97 -4.19 -10.91
C VAL A 99 -3.05 -4.98 -11.80
N HIS A 100 -1.78 -4.59 -11.84
CA HIS A 100 -0.70 -5.30 -12.53
C HIS A 100 0.22 -5.98 -11.51
N VAL A 101 0.58 -7.22 -11.77
CA VAL A 101 1.54 -7.99 -10.96
C VAL A 101 2.32 -8.93 -11.88
N PHE A 102 3.64 -8.82 -11.90
CA PHE A 102 4.50 -9.53 -12.85
C PHE A 102 5.38 -10.60 -12.20
N VAL A 103 5.45 -10.63 -10.86
CA VAL A 103 6.38 -11.49 -10.11
C VAL A 103 6.22 -12.99 -10.38
N SER A 104 5.04 -13.42 -10.81
CA SER A 104 4.71 -14.82 -11.12
C SER A 104 4.87 -15.18 -12.60
N ASP A 105 5.18 -14.21 -13.47
CA ASP A 105 5.32 -14.44 -14.89
C ASP A 105 6.58 -15.30 -15.17
N ALA A 106 6.43 -16.29 -16.04
CA ALA A 106 7.50 -17.25 -16.32
C ALA A 106 8.74 -16.58 -16.94
N ASP A 107 8.52 -15.62 -17.83
CA ASP A 107 9.58 -14.84 -18.47
C ASP A 107 10.29 -13.89 -17.49
N VAL A 108 9.59 -13.31 -16.51
CA VAL A 108 10.19 -12.55 -15.41
C VAL A 108 11.09 -13.44 -14.56
N ALA A 109 10.64 -14.66 -14.27
CA ALA A 109 11.43 -15.62 -13.51
C ALA A 109 12.67 -16.09 -14.28
N GLN A 110 12.58 -16.23 -15.60
CA GLN A 110 13.71 -16.58 -16.48
C GLN A 110 14.70 -15.42 -16.54
N GLU A 111 14.25 -14.21 -16.86
CA GLU A 111 15.09 -13.02 -16.97
C GLU A 111 15.83 -12.72 -15.65
N ALA A 112 15.15 -12.90 -14.51
CA ALA A 112 15.78 -12.73 -13.21
C ALA A 112 16.95 -13.69 -12.97
N ARG A 113 16.82 -14.96 -13.38
CA ARG A 113 17.92 -15.94 -13.30
C ARG A 113 19.07 -15.59 -14.23
N GLU A 114 18.78 -15.25 -15.48
CA GLU A 114 19.78 -14.90 -16.50
C GLU A 114 20.60 -13.66 -16.10
N ARG A 115 19.95 -12.67 -15.49
CA ARG A 115 20.57 -11.41 -15.06
C ARG A 115 21.13 -11.44 -13.63
N GLY A 116 20.99 -12.56 -12.89
CA GLY A 116 21.46 -12.66 -11.51
C GLY A 116 20.78 -11.66 -10.56
N THR A 117 19.50 -11.35 -10.78
CA THR A 117 18.71 -10.37 -10.00
C THR A 117 17.41 -10.99 -9.47
N THR A 118 16.60 -10.19 -8.75
CA THR A 118 15.34 -10.67 -8.20
C THR A 118 14.18 -10.48 -9.18
N ARG A 119 13.18 -11.38 -9.12
CA ARG A 119 11.94 -11.24 -9.89
C ARG A 119 11.23 -9.91 -9.60
N SER A 120 11.32 -9.43 -8.36
CA SER A 120 10.70 -8.15 -7.99
C SER A 120 11.37 -6.97 -8.68
N ALA A 121 12.71 -6.97 -8.85
CA ALA A 121 13.41 -5.93 -9.61
C ALA A 121 12.99 -5.94 -11.08
N ILE A 122 12.99 -7.11 -11.73
CA ILE A 122 12.51 -7.26 -13.13
C ILE A 122 11.05 -6.83 -13.27
N SER A 123 10.20 -7.14 -12.27
CA SER A 123 8.80 -6.73 -12.27
C SER A 123 8.64 -5.20 -12.32
N MET A 124 9.48 -4.45 -11.59
CA MET A 124 9.45 -2.98 -11.62
C MET A 124 9.95 -2.43 -12.97
N GLU A 125 10.99 -3.02 -13.54
CA GLU A 125 11.46 -2.66 -14.89
C GLU A 125 10.40 -2.95 -15.97
N ARG A 126 9.59 -3.99 -15.78
CA ARG A 126 8.47 -4.30 -16.67
C ARG A 126 7.33 -3.29 -16.50
N ALA A 127 7.03 -2.91 -15.26
CA ALA A 127 6.04 -1.90 -14.95
C ALA A 127 6.38 -0.53 -15.59
N ALA A 128 7.66 -0.21 -15.76
CA ALA A 128 8.11 1.01 -16.43
C ALA A 128 7.62 1.14 -17.89
N ARG A 129 7.16 0.05 -18.51
CA ARG A 129 6.61 0.03 -19.87
C ARG A 129 5.10 0.27 -19.92
N LEU A 130 4.42 0.29 -18.77
CA LEU A 130 2.99 0.60 -18.69
C LEU A 130 2.76 2.08 -19.02
N LYS A 131 1.61 2.37 -19.61
CA LYS A 131 1.19 3.73 -19.93
C LYS A 131 0.17 4.23 -18.92
N GLY A 132 0.15 5.55 -18.73
CA GLY A 132 -0.79 6.22 -17.83
C GLY A 132 -0.24 6.40 -16.42
N PRO A 133 -1.04 6.99 -15.52
CA PRO A 133 -0.65 7.21 -14.13
C PRO A 133 -0.58 5.89 -13.37
N LEU A 134 0.48 5.72 -12.58
CA LEU A 134 0.74 4.49 -11.82
C LEU A 134 0.89 4.78 -10.33
N VAL A 135 0.26 3.93 -9.52
CA VAL A 135 0.47 3.81 -8.08
C VAL A 135 1.21 2.50 -7.83
N PHE A 136 2.36 2.55 -7.17
CA PHE A 136 3.11 1.34 -6.81
C PHE A 136 2.76 0.90 -5.39
N ALA A 137 2.41 -0.36 -5.21
CA ALA A 137 2.07 -0.97 -3.91
C ALA A 137 3.06 -2.09 -3.58
N ILE A 138 4.08 -1.74 -2.79
CA ILE A 138 5.20 -2.61 -2.45
C ILE A 138 5.06 -3.05 -0.99
N GLY A 139 4.61 -4.28 -0.79
CA GLY A 139 4.32 -4.83 0.53
C GLY A 139 5.29 -5.91 1.02
N ASN A 140 6.14 -6.43 0.15
CA ASN A 140 7.00 -7.54 0.51
C ASN A 140 8.48 -7.34 0.14
N ALA A 141 8.78 -6.87 -1.07
CA ALA A 141 10.13 -6.95 -1.62
C ALA A 141 10.89 -5.61 -1.50
N PRO A 142 11.89 -5.48 -0.61
CA PRO A 142 12.79 -4.32 -0.58
C PRO A 142 13.48 -4.09 -1.93
N THR A 143 13.78 -5.16 -2.66
CA THR A 143 14.41 -5.08 -3.99
C THR A 143 13.50 -4.45 -5.05
N ALA A 144 12.18 -4.44 -4.86
CA ALA A 144 11.26 -3.67 -5.69
C ALA A 144 11.43 -2.17 -5.45
N LEU A 145 11.53 -1.72 -4.18
CA LEU A 145 11.78 -0.31 -3.85
C LEU A 145 13.14 0.15 -4.37
N LEU A 146 14.19 -0.67 -4.21
CA LEU A 146 15.53 -0.37 -4.74
C LEU A 146 15.53 -0.22 -6.26
N ALA A 147 14.77 -1.08 -6.97
CA ALA A 147 14.60 -0.96 -8.41
C ALA A 147 13.84 0.29 -8.80
N LEU A 148 12.75 0.63 -8.10
CA LEU A 148 11.98 1.85 -8.32
C LEU A 148 12.82 3.10 -8.09
N HIS A 149 13.54 3.19 -6.98
CA HIS A 149 14.48 4.29 -6.69
C HIS A 149 15.43 4.53 -7.86
N ARG A 150 16.07 3.47 -8.37
CA ARG A 150 16.97 3.57 -9.53
C ARG A 150 16.23 4.06 -10.77
N LEU A 151 15.06 3.45 -11.09
CA LEU A 151 14.28 3.81 -12.28
C LEU A 151 13.79 5.26 -12.25
N ILE A 152 13.44 5.78 -11.07
CA ILE A 152 13.05 7.18 -10.85
C ILE A 152 14.27 8.08 -11.04
N GLY A 153 15.40 7.78 -10.39
CA GLY A 153 16.64 8.54 -10.48
C GLY A 153 17.21 8.61 -11.89
N ASP A 154 17.16 7.50 -12.63
CA ASP A 154 17.61 7.39 -14.02
C ASP A 154 16.57 7.97 -15.03
N ARG A 155 15.41 8.43 -14.57
CA ARG A 155 14.27 8.84 -15.41
C ARG A 155 13.86 7.77 -16.43
N ALA A 156 14.02 6.51 -16.07
CA ALA A 156 13.69 5.33 -16.88
C ALA A 156 12.21 4.93 -16.77
N ILE A 157 11.47 5.57 -15.87
CA ILE A 157 10.02 5.43 -15.69
C ILE A 157 9.40 6.83 -15.60
N PRO A 158 8.19 7.05 -16.12
CA PRO A 158 7.41 8.23 -15.77
C PRO A 158 7.26 8.31 -14.25
N THR A 159 7.39 9.49 -13.67
CA THR A 159 7.28 9.66 -12.22
C THR A 159 5.99 9.02 -11.71
N PRO A 160 6.08 8.03 -10.81
CA PRO A 160 4.89 7.45 -10.19
C PRO A 160 4.05 8.52 -9.49
N VAL A 161 2.72 8.41 -9.56
CA VAL A 161 1.87 9.33 -8.80
C VAL A 161 2.01 9.09 -7.30
N LEU A 162 2.17 7.83 -6.90
CA LEU A 162 2.35 7.46 -5.51
C LEU A 162 3.14 6.15 -5.39
N VAL A 163 4.04 6.10 -4.41
CA VAL A 163 4.71 4.87 -3.98
C VAL A 163 4.26 4.51 -2.56
N VAL A 164 3.47 3.44 -2.43
CA VAL A 164 3.17 2.80 -1.14
C VAL A 164 4.31 1.82 -0.85
N GLY A 165 5.28 2.26 -0.04
CA GLY A 165 6.52 1.53 0.26
C GLY A 165 6.51 0.93 1.66
N VAL A 166 5.88 -0.22 1.84
CA VAL A 166 5.70 -0.85 3.15
C VAL A 166 6.16 -2.32 3.19
N PRO A 167 7.33 -2.67 2.60
CA PRO A 167 7.82 -4.04 2.72
C PRO A 167 8.14 -4.38 4.18
N VAL A 168 7.93 -5.65 4.55
CA VAL A 168 8.29 -6.21 5.85
C VAL A 168 9.60 -6.99 5.73
N GLY A 169 10.44 -6.96 6.76
CA GLY A 169 11.63 -7.83 6.80
C GLY A 169 12.83 -7.24 7.51
N PHE A 170 14.02 -7.79 7.19
CA PHE A 170 15.25 -7.52 7.93
C PHE A 170 16.42 -7.05 7.05
N VAL A 171 16.51 -7.50 5.79
CA VAL A 171 17.62 -7.20 4.90
C VAL A 171 17.22 -6.09 3.94
N ASN A 172 17.91 -4.96 3.98
CA ASN A 172 17.69 -3.78 3.14
C ASN A 172 16.26 -3.20 3.21
N VAL A 173 15.47 -3.56 4.23
CA VAL A 173 14.07 -3.09 4.35
C VAL A 173 14.03 -1.64 4.74
N VAL A 174 14.78 -1.25 5.79
CA VAL A 174 14.84 0.12 6.26
C VAL A 174 15.48 1.01 5.21
N GLU A 175 16.62 0.59 4.69
CA GLU A 175 17.40 1.34 3.69
C GLU A 175 16.59 1.61 2.42
N SER A 176 15.86 0.62 1.91
CA SER A 176 15.03 0.80 0.71
C SER A 176 13.89 1.78 0.90
N LYS A 177 13.32 1.86 2.11
CA LYS A 177 12.29 2.81 2.46
C LYS A 177 12.83 4.24 2.60
N GLU A 178 13.99 4.38 3.25
CA GLU A 178 14.67 5.68 3.40
C GLU A 178 15.04 6.27 2.03
N LEU A 179 15.48 5.45 1.07
CA LEU A 179 15.76 5.89 -0.29
C LEU A 179 14.51 6.47 -0.96
N ILE A 180 13.38 5.76 -0.92
CA ILE A 180 12.11 6.25 -1.50
C ILE A 180 11.63 7.54 -0.82
N MET A 181 11.83 7.67 0.49
CA MET A 181 11.48 8.92 1.20
C MET A 181 12.38 10.10 0.81
N GLY A 182 13.56 9.83 0.24
CA GLY A 182 14.47 10.85 -0.30
C GLY A 182 14.24 11.20 -1.77
N ASP A 183 13.41 10.44 -2.49
CA ASP A 183 13.10 10.68 -3.89
C ASP A 183 12.04 11.80 -4.04
N ASP A 184 12.06 12.46 -5.21
CA ASP A 184 11.04 13.44 -5.59
C ASP A 184 9.79 12.72 -6.13
N VAL A 185 9.10 12.01 -5.25
CA VAL A 185 7.86 11.26 -5.53
C VAL A 185 6.96 11.24 -4.30
N GLU A 186 5.65 11.36 -4.49
CA GLU A 186 4.70 11.18 -3.39
C GLU A 186 4.74 9.75 -2.86
N HIS A 187 4.78 9.60 -1.53
CA HIS A 187 4.95 8.29 -0.92
C HIS A 187 4.19 8.13 0.40
N ILE A 188 3.77 6.89 0.68
CA ILE A 188 3.31 6.42 1.99
C ILE A 188 4.22 5.26 2.39
N VAL A 189 5.02 5.43 3.42
CA VAL A 189 6.04 4.48 3.85
C VAL A 189 5.86 4.11 5.32
N SER A 190 5.98 2.83 5.66
CA SER A 190 6.09 2.40 7.06
C SER A 190 7.57 2.42 7.50
N ARG A 191 7.97 3.36 8.34
CA ARG A 191 9.35 3.42 8.85
C ARG A 191 9.70 2.15 9.63
N GLY A 192 10.97 1.78 9.59
CA GLY A 192 11.46 0.58 10.27
C GLY A 192 11.12 -0.72 9.53
N ARG A 193 11.06 -1.84 10.26
CA ARG A 193 10.96 -3.20 9.70
C ARG A 193 9.54 -3.70 9.49
N LYS A 194 8.54 -3.08 10.15
CA LYS A 194 7.13 -3.46 10.03
C LYS A 194 6.57 -3.07 8.67
N GLY A 195 5.59 -3.83 8.22
CA GLY A 195 4.90 -3.66 6.95
C GLY A 195 4.23 -4.96 6.52
N GLY A 196 4.11 -5.18 5.23
CA GLY A 196 3.59 -6.42 4.68
C GLY A 196 2.57 -6.21 3.56
N SER A 197 2.26 -7.30 2.85
CA SER A 197 1.30 -7.27 1.75
C SER A 197 -0.09 -6.81 2.21
N THR A 198 -0.51 -7.20 3.42
CA THR A 198 -1.77 -6.75 4.02
C THR A 198 -1.79 -5.24 4.25
N VAL A 199 -0.66 -4.68 4.73
CA VAL A 199 -0.51 -3.23 4.96
C VAL A 199 -0.60 -2.46 3.65
N ALA A 200 0.13 -2.91 2.61
CA ALA A 200 0.09 -2.28 1.29
C ALA A 200 -1.34 -2.28 0.70
N ALA A 201 -2.02 -3.43 0.75
CA ALA A 201 -3.39 -3.55 0.27
C ALA A 201 -4.36 -2.69 1.10
N ALA A 202 -4.19 -2.61 2.42
CA ALA A 202 -5.02 -1.78 3.30
C ALA A 202 -4.90 -0.29 2.95
N ILE A 203 -3.68 0.20 2.70
CA ILE A 203 -3.43 1.58 2.28
C ILE A 203 -4.12 1.88 0.94
N VAL A 204 -3.90 1.04 -0.08
CA VAL A 204 -4.54 1.23 -1.39
C VAL A 204 -6.07 1.19 -1.27
N ASN A 205 -6.63 0.26 -0.49
CA ASN A 205 -8.07 0.20 -0.28
C ASN A 205 -8.62 1.43 0.46
N ALA A 206 -7.87 1.98 1.43
CA ALA A 206 -8.25 3.23 2.09
C ALA A 206 -8.36 4.38 1.09
N LEU A 207 -7.37 4.53 0.20
CA LEU A 207 -7.40 5.54 -0.87
C LEU A 207 -8.58 5.32 -1.84
N LEU A 208 -8.85 4.08 -2.23
CA LEU A 208 -9.99 3.72 -3.09
C LEU A 208 -11.34 4.07 -2.43
N TYR A 209 -11.49 3.82 -1.13
CA TYR A 209 -12.72 4.15 -0.41
C TYR A 209 -12.90 5.67 -0.26
N LEU A 210 -11.82 6.41 -0.01
CA LEU A 210 -11.83 7.87 -0.06
C LEU A 210 -12.24 8.40 -1.44
N ALA A 211 -11.73 7.80 -2.51
CA ALA A 211 -12.07 8.18 -3.89
C ALA A 211 -13.53 7.89 -4.26
N SER A 212 -14.13 6.84 -3.70
CA SER A 212 -15.50 6.39 -4.00
C SER A 212 -16.57 7.01 -3.10
N ASP A 213 -16.20 7.86 -2.14
CA ASP A 213 -17.10 8.33 -1.08
C ASP A 213 -17.80 7.17 -0.31
N ASP A 214 -17.20 5.98 -0.37
CA ASP A 214 -17.72 4.77 0.29
C ASP A 214 -17.41 4.83 1.79
N ARG A 215 -18.42 5.16 2.57
CA ARG A 215 -18.30 5.36 4.03
C ARG A 215 -18.28 4.04 4.81
N ARG A 216 -17.40 3.11 4.43
CA ARG A 216 -17.12 1.89 5.21
C ARG A 216 -16.09 2.14 6.32
N TRP A 217 -16.34 3.15 7.12
CA TRP A 217 -15.51 3.55 8.27
C TRP A 217 -16.31 3.46 9.56
#